data_e68caa046457740b3189f0391448941b
#
_entry.id   e68caa046457740b3189f0391448941b
#
_cell.length_a   1.000
_cell.length_b   1.000
_cell.length_c   1.000
_cell.angle_alpha   90.00
_cell.angle_beta   90.00
_cell.angle_gamma   90.00
#
_symmetry.space_group_name_H-M   'P 1'
#
loop_
_entity.id
_entity.type
_entity.pdbx_description
1 polymer ?
#
loop_
_entity_poly.entity_id
_entity_poly.type
_entity_poly.pdbx_seq_one_letter_code
_entity_poly.pdbx_strand_id
1 'polypeptide(L)'
;MRKIFYISCLCILAFSCDSQKKIANSAKFSLDPNKTNSEKEKKGEIVHIGTEDFYKVNIADSTKNNNTISYGSIVSAKPKKYKITKTYFPSLGQGFRQRFIILHYTALDNEKSIRVLTQQSVSSHYLVSDLDDHEIFQLVDENKRAYHAGISAWKNSNNLNDSSIGIEIVNTGYVVDSLGKRQFQAFPEHQIEKIAVLVKDISKRYMIPPTNILAHSDIAPTRKQDPGPLFPWKTLYEKHQIGMWYDENKKQEFYASALEDITTLYEDASFIRKIQSTFKAFGYDIQITGMWDKQTKSVIEAFQYHFRPENYDGFLDAETWSILQALAQKYK
;
A
#
# COMPACT_ATOMS: atom_id res chain seq x y z
N MET A 1 13.08 -58.55 -16.62
CA MET A 1 11.67 -58.18 -16.55
C MET A 1 11.28 -58.08 -15.06
N ARG A 2 11.26 -56.92 -14.49
CA ARG A 2 10.70 -56.64 -13.17
C ARG A 2 9.72 -55.46 -13.32
N LYS A 3 8.45 -55.73 -13.11
CA LYS A 3 7.35 -54.78 -13.11
C LYS A 3 7.38 -54.03 -11.77
N ILE A 4 7.52 -52.72 -11.81
CA ILE A 4 7.38 -51.86 -10.65
C ILE A 4 5.94 -51.35 -10.64
N PHE A 5 5.18 -51.72 -9.61
CA PHE A 5 3.85 -51.19 -9.33
C PHE A 5 3.97 -49.85 -8.63
N TYR A 6 3.43 -48.80 -9.23
CA TYR A 6 3.20 -47.52 -8.56
C TYR A 6 1.87 -47.60 -7.79
N ILE A 7 1.93 -47.59 -6.49
CA ILE A 7 0.77 -47.40 -5.62
C ILE A 7 0.56 -45.89 -5.50
N SER A 8 -0.49 -45.39 -6.16
CA SER A 8 -0.96 -44.02 -6.00
C SER A 8 -1.70 -43.91 -4.67
N CYS A 9 -1.10 -43.24 -3.71
CA CYS A 9 -1.74 -42.95 -2.43
C CYS A 9 -2.66 -41.75 -2.60
N LEU A 10 -3.95 -42.00 -2.76
CA LEU A 10 -5.01 -41.00 -2.82
C LEU A 10 -5.34 -40.57 -1.37
N CYS A 11 -4.68 -39.55 -0.87
CA CYS A 11 -5.09 -38.92 0.40
C CYS A 11 -6.34 -38.08 0.17
N ILE A 12 -7.49 -38.66 0.46
CA ILE A 12 -8.76 -37.95 0.60
C ILE A 12 -8.67 -37.12 1.89
N LEU A 13 -8.45 -35.84 1.76
CA LEU A 13 -8.60 -34.87 2.86
C LEU A 13 -10.08 -34.63 3.11
N ALA A 14 -10.67 -35.48 3.95
CA ALA A 14 -11.94 -35.20 4.59
C ALA A 14 -11.70 -34.19 5.75
N PHE A 15 -11.62 -32.91 5.45
CA PHE A 15 -11.78 -31.80 6.40
C PHE A 15 -12.98 -31.00 5.91
N SER A 16 -14.11 -31.10 6.44
CA SER A 16 -14.57 -30.97 7.75
C SER A 16 -15.70 -29.94 7.81
N CYS A 17 -16.88 -30.42 8.08
CA CYS A 17 -18.07 -29.63 8.41
C CYS A 17 -18.02 -28.95 9.80
N ASP A 18 -16.98 -29.17 10.60
CA ASP A 18 -17.00 -28.75 12.01
C ASP A 18 -16.52 -27.31 12.26
N SER A 19 -15.71 -26.74 11.33
CA SER A 19 -15.24 -25.35 11.47
C SER A 19 -16.33 -24.30 11.18
N GLN A 20 -17.30 -24.62 10.33
CA GLN A 20 -18.40 -23.70 10.02
C GLN A 20 -19.40 -23.57 11.18
N LYS A 21 -19.65 -24.64 11.93
CA LYS A 21 -20.52 -24.59 13.12
C LYS A 21 -19.96 -23.72 14.25
N LYS A 22 -18.61 -23.66 14.41
CA LYS A 22 -17.98 -22.80 15.42
C LYS A 22 -18.01 -21.32 15.06
N ILE A 23 -17.96 -20.98 13.77
CA ILE A 23 -18.03 -19.59 13.31
C ILE A 23 -19.44 -19.01 13.45
N ALA A 24 -20.46 -19.82 13.17
CA ALA A 24 -21.85 -19.41 13.35
C ALA A 24 -22.25 -19.14 14.81
N ASN A 25 -21.61 -19.83 15.77
CA ASN A 25 -21.88 -19.62 17.20
C ASN A 25 -21.09 -18.48 17.85
N SER A 26 -20.06 -17.94 17.21
CA SER A 26 -19.28 -16.80 17.74
C SER A 26 -19.84 -15.41 17.35
N ALA A 27 -20.80 -15.35 16.47
CA ALA A 27 -21.43 -14.10 16.03
C ALA A 27 -22.66 -13.68 16.86
N LYS A 28 -22.71 -14.04 18.16
CA LYS A 28 -23.61 -13.35 19.10
C LYS A 28 -22.95 -12.04 19.51
N PHE A 29 -23.10 -11.01 18.69
CA PHE A 29 -22.83 -9.63 19.07
C PHE A 29 -23.82 -9.26 20.19
N SER A 30 -23.32 -9.05 21.40
CA SER A 30 -24.08 -8.43 22.47
C SER A 30 -24.19 -6.95 22.15
N LEU A 31 -25.39 -6.50 21.80
CA LEU A 31 -25.71 -5.09 21.66
C LEU A 31 -25.83 -4.48 23.06
N ASP A 32 -25.07 -3.42 23.32
CA ASP A 32 -25.20 -2.55 24.48
C ASP A 32 -26.60 -1.89 24.47
N PRO A 33 -27.43 -2.03 25.53
CA PRO A 33 -28.82 -1.58 25.51
C PRO A 33 -29.01 -0.05 25.64
N ASN A 34 -27.94 0.77 25.68
CA ASN A 34 -28.06 2.21 25.99
C ASN A 34 -27.71 3.19 24.86
N LYS A 35 -27.73 2.79 23.57
CA LYS A 35 -27.69 3.76 22.46
C LYS A 35 -29.06 3.86 21.79
N THR A 36 -29.91 4.71 22.33
CA THR A 36 -31.10 5.23 21.65
C THR A 36 -30.67 6.19 20.55
N ASN A 37 -30.65 5.71 19.29
CA ASN A 37 -30.90 6.54 18.13
C ASN A 37 -31.79 5.76 17.18
N SER A 38 -32.99 6.29 17.01
CA SER A 38 -34.12 5.71 16.30
C SER A 38 -33.97 5.83 14.78
N GLU A 39 -33.11 5.03 14.19
CA GLU A 39 -33.33 4.54 12.83
C GLU A 39 -33.73 3.07 12.95
N LYS A 40 -34.98 2.78 12.57
CA LYS A 40 -35.46 1.41 12.44
C LYS A 40 -34.55 0.69 11.45
N GLU A 41 -33.52 0.02 11.93
CA GLU A 41 -32.78 -0.95 11.14
C GLU A 41 -33.78 -1.95 10.60
N LYS A 42 -34.04 -1.90 9.28
CA LYS A 42 -34.76 -2.98 8.60
C LYS A 42 -33.88 -4.21 8.77
N LYS A 43 -34.26 -5.14 9.66
CA LYS A 43 -33.64 -6.45 9.80
C LYS A 43 -33.52 -7.06 8.39
N GLY A 44 -32.29 -7.45 8.00
CA GLY A 44 -32.11 -8.16 6.75
C GLY A 44 -33.03 -9.37 6.68
N GLU A 45 -33.60 -9.64 5.51
CA GLU A 45 -34.44 -10.81 5.29
C GLU A 45 -33.57 -12.06 5.40
N ILE A 46 -33.95 -13.00 6.30
CA ILE A 46 -33.29 -14.30 6.41
C ILE A 46 -33.97 -15.24 5.44
N VAL A 47 -33.21 -15.88 4.59
CA VAL A 47 -33.66 -16.91 3.65
C VAL A 47 -33.12 -18.26 4.10
N HIS A 48 -34.04 -19.19 4.34
CA HIS A 48 -33.72 -20.57 4.68
C HIS A 48 -33.47 -21.39 3.41
N ILE A 49 -32.33 -22.06 3.30
CA ILE A 49 -32.02 -22.99 2.21
C ILE A 49 -31.50 -24.29 2.83
N GLY A 50 -32.33 -25.31 2.82
CA GLY A 50 -32.02 -26.57 3.51
C GLY A 50 -31.97 -26.38 5.02
N THR A 51 -30.82 -26.67 5.65
CA THR A 51 -30.58 -26.49 7.08
C THR A 51 -29.86 -25.17 7.44
N GLU A 52 -29.58 -24.32 6.47
CA GLU A 52 -28.75 -23.11 6.64
C GLU A 52 -29.57 -21.84 6.45
N ASP A 53 -29.22 -20.83 7.24
CA ASP A 53 -29.79 -19.49 7.22
C ASP A 53 -28.86 -18.53 6.51
N PHE A 54 -29.38 -17.79 5.54
CA PHE A 54 -28.67 -16.79 4.78
C PHE A 54 -29.32 -15.42 4.90
N TYR A 55 -28.48 -14.38 5.03
CA TYR A 55 -28.94 -13.00 4.96
C TYR A 55 -29.12 -12.57 3.51
N LYS A 56 -30.32 -12.12 3.17
CA LYS A 56 -30.63 -11.57 1.86
C LYS A 56 -30.44 -10.05 1.87
N VAL A 57 -29.53 -9.54 1.06
CA VAL A 57 -29.23 -8.12 0.95
C VAL A 57 -29.39 -7.67 -0.50
N ASN A 58 -30.00 -6.49 -0.72
CA ASN A 58 -30.00 -5.89 -2.04
C ASN A 58 -28.62 -5.29 -2.34
N ILE A 59 -27.88 -5.94 -3.23
CA ILE A 59 -26.53 -5.49 -3.63
C ILE A 59 -26.52 -4.08 -4.27
N ALA A 60 -27.66 -3.59 -4.77
CA ALA A 60 -27.76 -2.25 -5.33
C ALA A 60 -27.94 -1.16 -4.25
N ASP A 61 -28.17 -1.54 -2.99
CA ASP A 61 -28.28 -0.61 -1.87
C ASP A 61 -26.90 -0.38 -1.26
N SER A 62 -26.20 0.66 -1.74
CA SER A 62 -24.85 1.01 -1.29
C SER A 62 -24.79 1.41 0.19
N THR A 63 -25.90 1.79 0.81
CA THR A 63 -25.96 2.17 2.24
C THR A 63 -25.83 0.96 3.17
N LYS A 64 -26.11 -0.23 2.67
CA LYS A 64 -26.07 -1.49 3.43
C LYS A 64 -24.83 -2.33 3.17
N ASN A 65 -24.07 -1.99 2.16
CA ASN A 65 -22.83 -2.70 1.84
C ASN A 65 -21.65 -1.92 2.42
N ASN A 66 -21.24 -2.26 3.63
CA ASN A 66 -20.14 -1.61 4.33
C ASN A 66 -18.78 -1.71 3.61
N ASN A 67 -18.67 -2.53 2.57
CA ASN A 67 -17.49 -2.66 1.71
C ASN A 67 -17.62 -1.85 0.41
N THR A 68 -18.76 -1.25 0.13
CA THR A 68 -18.94 -0.38 -1.03
C THR A 68 -18.97 1.06 -0.58
N ILE A 69 -17.81 1.61 -0.39
CA ILE A 69 -17.61 3.04 -0.41
C ILE A 69 -17.49 3.53 -1.86
N SER A 70 -17.67 2.64 -2.81
CA SER A 70 -17.81 3.00 -4.22
C SER A 70 -19.12 3.75 -4.41
N TYR A 71 -19.02 5.02 -4.67
CA TYR A 71 -20.13 5.88 -5.10
C TYR A 71 -20.60 5.58 -6.52
N GLY A 72 -20.06 4.52 -7.14
CA GLY A 72 -20.47 4.03 -8.45
C GLY A 72 -21.56 2.98 -8.37
N SER A 73 -22.25 2.76 -9.48
CA SER A 73 -23.21 1.67 -9.63
C SER A 73 -22.50 0.32 -9.49
N ILE A 74 -23.06 -0.58 -8.71
CA ILE A 74 -22.57 -1.96 -8.63
C ILE A 74 -22.62 -2.57 -10.03
N VAL A 75 -21.46 -2.95 -10.55
CA VAL A 75 -21.31 -3.54 -11.85
C VAL A 75 -21.55 -5.04 -11.76
N SER A 76 -22.52 -5.53 -12.53
CA SER A 76 -22.79 -6.96 -12.64
C SER A 76 -22.85 -7.38 -14.11
N ALA A 77 -22.62 -8.65 -14.37
CA ALA A 77 -22.78 -9.22 -15.71
C ALA A 77 -24.21 -9.07 -16.23
N LYS A 78 -24.36 -8.99 -17.56
CA LYS A 78 -25.66 -8.95 -18.26
C LYS A 78 -25.70 -10.06 -19.31
N PRO A 79 -25.69 -11.34 -18.90
CA PRO A 79 -25.68 -12.46 -19.83
C PRO A 79 -27.01 -12.53 -20.59
N LYS A 80 -26.95 -12.78 -21.91
CA LYS A 80 -28.18 -13.01 -22.69
C LYS A 80 -28.92 -14.24 -22.15
N LYS A 81 -30.24 -14.19 -22.08
CA LYS A 81 -31.13 -15.25 -21.62
C LYS A 81 -31.09 -15.57 -20.11
N TYR A 82 -30.19 -14.97 -19.33
CA TYR A 82 -30.11 -15.20 -17.89
C TYR A 82 -30.33 -13.91 -17.12
N LYS A 83 -30.97 -14.02 -15.96
CA LYS A 83 -31.19 -12.92 -15.04
C LYS A 83 -30.13 -12.99 -13.93
N ILE A 84 -29.36 -11.92 -13.75
CA ILE A 84 -28.54 -11.77 -12.55
C ILE A 84 -29.42 -11.21 -11.44
N THR A 85 -29.58 -11.99 -10.38
CA THR A 85 -30.30 -11.56 -9.19
C THR A 85 -29.44 -10.58 -8.42
N LYS A 86 -29.92 -9.36 -8.25
CA LYS A 86 -29.21 -8.30 -7.48
C LYS A 86 -29.46 -8.42 -5.98
N THR A 87 -30.37 -9.26 -5.56
CA THR A 87 -30.47 -9.72 -4.19
C THR A 87 -29.42 -10.81 -4.03
N TYR A 88 -28.49 -10.67 -3.10
CA TYR A 88 -27.41 -11.61 -2.95
C TYR A 88 -27.16 -11.99 -1.49
N PHE A 89 -26.51 -13.11 -1.33
CA PHE A 89 -26.06 -13.61 -0.04
C PHE A 89 -24.63 -13.12 0.18
N PRO A 90 -24.37 -12.15 1.10
CA PRO A 90 -23.05 -11.57 1.27
C PRO A 90 -22.06 -12.62 1.78
N SER A 91 -20.90 -12.71 1.12
CA SER A 91 -19.78 -13.49 1.62
C SER A 91 -19.05 -12.72 2.73
N LEU A 92 -18.65 -13.40 3.80
CA LEU A 92 -17.79 -12.82 4.82
C LEU A 92 -16.36 -12.58 4.30
N GLY A 93 -15.89 -13.42 3.37
CA GLY A 93 -14.56 -13.34 2.76
C GLY A 93 -14.51 -12.35 1.61
N GLN A 94 -14.62 -11.05 1.89
CA GLN A 94 -14.54 -9.99 0.89
C GLN A 94 -13.68 -8.84 1.39
N GLY A 95 -13.10 -8.07 0.46
CA GLY A 95 -12.26 -6.91 0.76
C GLY A 95 -12.04 -6.03 -0.46
N PHE A 96 -11.47 -4.86 -0.23
CA PHE A 96 -11.12 -3.93 -1.29
C PHE A 96 -9.92 -4.44 -2.12
N ARG A 97 -9.92 -4.14 -3.42
CA ARG A 97 -8.76 -4.33 -4.29
C ARG A 97 -7.71 -3.25 -4.06
N GLN A 98 -8.14 -2.04 -3.72
CA GLN A 98 -7.31 -0.90 -3.42
C GLN A 98 -6.67 -1.10 -2.05
N ARG A 99 -5.41 -1.54 -2.03
CA ARG A 99 -4.65 -1.87 -0.83
C ARG A 99 -3.47 -0.97 -0.58
N PHE A 100 -3.10 -0.16 -1.58
CA PHE A 100 -1.93 0.71 -1.54
C PHE A 100 -2.27 2.10 -2.07
N ILE A 101 -1.56 3.10 -1.58
CA ILE A 101 -1.47 4.43 -2.17
C ILE A 101 -0.01 4.64 -2.56
N ILE A 102 0.24 4.99 -3.81
CA ILE A 102 1.59 5.26 -4.31
C ILE A 102 1.69 6.72 -4.73
N LEU A 103 2.66 7.41 -4.12
CA LEU A 103 2.91 8.81 -4.37
C LEU A 103 4.07 8.96 -5.36
N HIS A 104 3.86 9.84 -6.34
CA HIS A 104 4.77 10.14 -7.43
C HIS A 104 5.03 11.63 -7.54
N TYR A 105 6.06 12.03 -8.24
CA TYR A 105 6.11 13.34 -8.89
C TYR A 105 6.10 13.16 -10.42
N THR A 106 5.53 14.14 -11.12
CA THR A 106 5.37 14.07 -12.58
C THR A 106 6.67 14.28 -13.37
N ALA A 107 7.71 14.84 -12.76
CA ALA A 107 8.93 15.36 -13.40
C ALA A 107 8.64 16.38 -14.52
N LEU A 108 7.49 17.06 -14.49
CA LEU A 108 6.97 17.96 -15.50
C LEU A 108 6.27 19.16 -14.84
N ASP A 109 6.03 20.21 -15.61
CA ASP A 109 5.10 21.29 -15.24
C ASP A 109 3.64 20.82 -15.34
N ASN A 110 2.72 21.67 -14.87
CA ASN A 110 1.30 21.36 -14.77
C ASN A 110 0.66 21.00 -16.12
N GLU A 111 0.89 21.82 -17.16
CA GLU A 111 0.31 21.61 -18.49
C GLU A 111 0.79 20.30 -19.12
N LYS A 112 2.10 20.06 -19.08
CA LYS A 112 2.69 18.83 -19.62
C LYS A 112 2.25 17.60 -18.81
N SER A 113 2.12 17.70 -17.50
CA SER A 113 1.62 16.63 -16.63
C SER A 113 0.20 16.22 -17.04
N ILE A 114 -0.71 17.15 -17.21
CA ILE A 114 -2.07 16.88 -17.68
C ILE A 114 -2.03 16.19 -19.05
N ARG A 115 -1.27 16.71 -19.99
CA ARG A 115 -1.18 16.13 -21.34
C ARG A 115 -0.62 14.71 -21.35
N VAL A 116 0.46 14.45 -20.59
CA VAL A 116 1.07 13.13 -20.54
C VAL A 116 0.12 12.11 -19.90
N LEU A 117 -0.49 12.45 -18.76
CA LEU A 117 -1.34 11.55 -18.01
C LEU A 117 -2.73 11.29 -18.66
N THR A 118 -3.14 12.14 -19.61
CA THR A 118 -4.44 11.98 -20.30
C THR A 118 -4.33 11.49 -21.73
N GLN A 119 -3.17 11.66 -22.38
CA GLN A 119 -3.00 11.38 -23.82
C GLN A 119 -1.97 10.29 -24.12
N GLN A 120 -1.28 9.75 -23.11
CA GLN A 120 -0.30 8.69 -23.30
C GLN A 120 -0.71 7.40 -22.60
N SER A 121 0.16 6.38 -22.66
CA SER A 121 -0.09 5.06 -22.05
C SER A 121 0.11 5.03 -20.53
N VAL A 122 0.74 6.04 -19.95
CA VAL A 122 0.86 6.21 -18.49
C VAL A 122 -0.33 6.99 -17.96
N SER A 123 -0.78 6.67 -16.75
CA SER A 123 -1.91 7.34 -16.13
C SER A 123 -1.85 7.20 -14.61
N SER A 124 -2.52 8.09 -13.89
CA SER A 124 -2.73 8.00 -12.44
C SER A 124 -4.21 8.17 -12.11
N HIS A 125 -4.60 7.80 -10.90
CA HIS A 125 -5.97 8.05 -10.45
C HIS A 125 -6.19 9.52 -10.19
N TYR A 126 -5.20 10.17 -9.57
CA TYR A 126 -5.27 11.59 -9.22
C TYR A 126 -4.03 12.34 -9.70
N LEU A 127 -4.23 13.61 -10.01
CA LEU A 127 -3.17 14.60 -10.23
C LEU A 127 -3.40 15.77 -9.28
N VAL A 128 -2.37 16.09 -8.50
CA VAL A 128 -2.33 17.25 -7.59
C VAL A 128 -1.46 18.32 -8.21
N SER A 129 -2.08 19.43 -8.61
CA SER A 129 -1.39 20.60 -9.20
C SER A 129 -0.54 21.32 -8.16
N ASP A 130 0.45 22.09 -8.65
CA ASP A 130 1.27 23.02 -7.85
C ASP A 130 0.62 24.40 -7.68
N LEU A 131 -0.59 24.57 -8.20
CA LEU A 131 -1.35 25.82 -8.08
C LEU A 131 -1.95 25.95 -6.67
N ASP A 132 -1.97 27.18 -6.15
CA ASP A 132 -2.64 27.52 -4.90
C ASP A 132 -4.15 27.70 -5.15
N ASP A 133 -4.81 26.60 -5.40
CA ASP A 133 -6.25 26.49 -5.62
C ASP A 133 -6.83 25.36 -4.77
N HIS A 134 -8.12 25.09 -4.87
CA HIS A 134 -8.80 24.02 -4.14
C HIS A 134 -9.10 22.80 -5.02
N GLU A 135 -8.41 22.66 -6.16
CA GLU A 135 -8.70 21.60 -7.12
C GLU A 135 -7.71 20.44 -7.02
N ILE A 136 -8.24 19.23 -7.13
CA ILE A 136 -7.51 17.97 -7.33
C ILE A 136 -8.18 17.28 -8.51
N PHE A 137 -7.40 16.91 -9.52
CA PHE A 137 -7.94 16.26 -10.71
C PHE A 137 -8.03 14.75 -10.51
N GLN A 138 -9.21 14.18 -10.72
CA GLN A 138 -9.37 12.73 -10.87
C GLN A 138 -9.32 12.36 -12.34
N LEU A 139 -8.32 11.57 -12.74
CA LEU A 139 -8.07 11.18 -14.13
C LEU A 139 -8.58 9.78 -14.43
N VAL A 140 -8.52 8.88 -13.45
CA VAL A 140 -8.98 7.50 -13.57
C VAL A 140 -9.90 7.18 -12.39
N ASP A 141 -11.00 6.48 -12.67
CA ASP A 141 -11.91 5.97 -11.65
C ASP A 141 -11.17 4.99 -10.72
N GLU A 142 -11.36 5.11 -9.41
CA GLU A 142 -10.67 4.28 -8.40
C GLU A 142 -10.93 2.77 -8.57
N ASN A 143 -12.03 2.38 -9.20
CA ASN A 143 -12.35 0.98 -9.49
C ASN A 143 -11.65 0.45 -10.75
N LYS A 144 -10.96 1.31 -11.49
CA LYS A 144 -10.19 0.95 -12.68
C LYS A 144 -8.70 0.89 -12.33
N ARG A 145 -7.96 0.24 -13.17
CA ARG A 145 -6.51 0.20 -13.10
C ARG A 145 -5.93 1.44 -13.78
N ALA A 146 -5.10 2.20 -13.08
CA ALA A 146 -4.21 3.19 -13.69
C ALA A 146 -2.81 2.59 -13.90
N TYR A 147 -2.02 3.18 -14.81
CA TYR A 147 -0.70 2.68 -15.19
C TYR A 147 0.40 3.63 -14.70
N HIS A 148 0.69 3.58 -13.38
CA HIS A 148 1.63 4.47 -12.70
C HIS A 148 2.82 3.77 -12.03
N ALA A 149 2.63 2.54 -11.52
CA ALA A 149 3.64 1.84 -10.72
C ALA A 149 4.65 1.05 -11.57
N GLY A 150 4.26 0.61 -12.79
CA GLY A 150 5.08 -0.25 -13.63
C GLY A 150 5.44 -1.57 -12.92
N ILE A 151 6.63 -2.11 -13.24
CA ILE A 151 7.19 -3.27 -12.51
C ILE A 151 7.52 -2.81 -11.09
N SER A 152 6.85 -3.40 -10.12
CA SER A 152 6.85 -2.93 -8.75
C SER A 152 6.52 -4.07 -7.78
N ALA A 153 7.07 -3.99 -6.57
CA ALA A 153 6.79 -4.94 -5.51
C ALA A 153 6.87 -4.27 -4.13
N TRP A 154 6.04 -4.74 -3.20
CA TRP A 154 6.10 -4.39 -1.79
C TRP A 154 5.56 -5.54 -0.94
N LYS A 155 6.35 -5.99 0.04
CA LYS A 155 6.02 -7.20 0.82
C LYS A 155 5.73 -8.38 -0.12
N ASN A 156 4.56 -8.98 0.00
CA ASN A 156 4.14 -10.14 -0.82
C ASN A 156 3.28 -9.74 -2.04
N SER A 157 3.29 -8.46 -2.43
CA SER A 157 2.49 -7.94 -3.55
C SER A 157 3.38 -7.48 -4.69
N ASN A 158 3.05 -7.92 -5.91
CA ASN A 158 3.71 -7.53 -7.14
C ASN A 158 2.72 -6.79 -8.06
N ASN A 159 3.22 -6.09 -9.09
CA ASN A 159 2.40 -5.38 -10.07
C ASN A 159 1.36 -4.46 -9.41
N LEU A 160 1.83 -3.52 -8.58
CA LEU A 160 0.97 -2.73 -7.72
C LEU A 160 -0.07 -1.87 -8.46
N ASN A 161 0.04 -1.68 -9.78
CA ASN A 161 -1.05 -1.11 -10.57
C ASN A 161 -2.40 -1.82 -10.36
N ASP A 162 -2.40 -3.12 -10.02
CA ASP A 162 -3.61 -3.93 -9.88
C ASP A 162 -4.33 -3.72 -8.53
N SER A 163 -3.65 -3.09 -7.57
CA SER A 163 -4.13 -2.99 -6.19
C SER A 163 -3.83 -1.67 -5.50
N SER A 164 -3.46 -0.64 -6.26
CA SER A 164 -3.13 0.68 -5.72
C SER A 164 -3.95 1.80 -6.32
N ILE A 165 -3.98 2.91 -5.58
CA ILE A 165 -4.35 4.23 -6.07
C ILE A 165 -3.05 5.01 -6.28
N GLY A 166 -2.77 5.43 -7.52
CA GLY A 166 -1.63 6.29 -7.85
C GLY A 166 -2.02 7.75 -7.78
N ILE A 167 -1.17 8.55 -7.13
CA ILE A 167 -1.33 10.00 -7.03
C ILE A 167 -0.07 10.63 -7.61
N GLU A 168 -0.22 11.31 -8.73
CA GLU A 168 0.82 12.13 -9.33
C GLU A 168 0.78 13.56 -8.79
N ILE A 169 1.94 14.09 -8.46
CA ILE A 169 2.10 15.40 -7.83
C ILE A 169 2.93 16.23 -8.78
N VAL A 170 2.40 17.35 -9.24
CA VAL A 170 3.14 18.25 -10.15
C VAL A 170 4.37 18.77 -9.44
N ASN A 171 5.52 18.40 -9.94
CA ASN A 171 6.83 18.82 -9.48
C ASN A 171 7.85 18.44 -10.56
N THR A 172 8.81 19.31 -10.85
CA THR A 172 9.80 19.10 -11.90
C THR A 172 10.87 18.05 -11.54
N GLY A 173 10.81 17.49 -10.33
CA GLY A 173 11.68 16.42 -9.87
C GLY A 173 13.06 16.95 -9.44
N TYR A 174 14.08 16.74 -10.24
CA TYR A 174 15.42 17.21 -9.94
C TYR A 174 16.16 17.70 -11.20
N VAL A 175 17.15 18.54 -10.97
CA VAL A 175 18.18 18.87 -11.96
C VAL A 175 19.53 18.27 -11.53
N VAL A 176 20.39 17.97 -12.49
CA VAL A 176 21.75 17.49 -12.19
C VAL A 176 22.69 18.67 -12.26
N ASP A 177 23.42 18.93 -11.18
CA ASP A 177 24.39 20.03 -11.14
C ASP A 177 25.71 19.68 -11.85
N SER A 178 26.63 20.64 -11.89
CA SER A 178 27.93 20.48 -12.57
C SER A 178 28.83 19.39 -11.97
N LEU A 179 28.53 18.92 -10.77
CA LEU A 179 29.23 17.82 -10.08
C LEU A 179 28.53 16.46 -10.24
N GLY A 180 27.44 16.42 -11.05
CA GLY A 180 26.65 15.22 -11.24
C GLY A 180 25.68 14.91 -10.09
N LYS A 181 25.50 15.82 -9.13
CA LYS A 181 24.60 15.63 -8.00
C LYS A 181 23.18 16.06 -8.35
N ARG A 182 22.19 15.26 -7.94
CA ARG A 182 20.77 15.58 -8.08
C ARG A 182 20.37 16.66 -7.08
N GLN A 183 19.77 17.74 -7.60
CA GLN A 183 19.19 18.83 -6.81
C GLN A 183 17.67 18.74 -6.96
N PHE A 184 17.01 18.17 -5.95
CA PHE A 184 15.56 17.95 -5.96
C PHE A 184 14.80 19.25 -5.70
N GLN A 185 13.56 19.31 -6.20
CA GLN A 185 12.64 20.43 -5.99
C GLN A 185 11.76 20.15 -4.76
N ALA A 186 11.58 21.16 -3.93
CA ALA A 186 10.67 21.10 -2.80
C ALA A 186 9.21 21.20 -3.28
N PHE A 187 8.30 20.77 -2.41
CA PHE A 187 6.85 20.85 -2.63
C PHE A 187 6.29 22.03 -1.83
N PRO A 188 5.47 22.90 -2.46
CA PRO A 188 4.85 24.01 -1.73
C PRO A 188 3.83 23.49 -0.70
N GLU A 189 3.67 24.21 0.41
CA GLU A 189 2.84 23.78 1.54
C GLU A 189 1.38 23.56 1.15
N HIS A 190 0.78 24.43 0.35
CA HIS A 190 -0.59 24.25 -0.14
C HIS A 190 -0.80 22.95 -0.94
N GLN A 191 0.23 22.50 -1.67
CA GLN A 191 0.19 21.21 -2.39
C GLN A 191 0.24 20.03 -1.42
N ILE A 192 1.04 20.13 -0.36
CA ILE A 192 1.10 19.09 0.69
C ILE A 192 -0.23 18.98 1.45
N GLU A 193 -0.91 20.09 1.70
CA GLU A 193 -2.25 20.08 2.31
C GLU A 193 -3.28 19.35 1.41
N LYS A 194 -3.28 19.60 0.10
CA LYS A 194 -4.12 18.86 -0.86
C LYS A 194 -3.85 17.35 -0.80
N ILE A 195 -2.56 16.96 -0.80
CA ILE A 195 -2.14 15.56 -0.72
C ILE A 195 -2.62 14.94 0.59
N ALA A 196 -2.44 15.63 1.71
CA ALA A 196 -2.81 15.12 3.03
C ALA A 196 -4.33 14.84 3.12
N VAL A 197 -5.17 15.76 2.65
CA VAL A 197 -6.62 15.58 2.64
C VAL A 197 -7.02 14.41 1.74
N LEU A 198 -6.46 14.33 0.52
CA LEU A 198 -6.75 13.26 -0.44
C LEU A 198 -6.34 11.88 0.09
N VAL A 199 -5.08 11.75 0.56
CA VAL A 199 -4.56 10.48 1.07
C VAL A 199 -5.34 10.01 2.29
N LYS A 200 -5.71 10.93 3.18
CA LYS A 200 -6.50 10.62 4.38
C LYS A 200 -7.89 10.12 4.04
N ASP A 201 -8.56 10.72 3.06
CA ASP A 201 -9.86 10.27 2.57
C ASP A 201 -9.76 8.87 1.95
N ILE A 202 -8.85 8.66 1.01
CA ILE A 202 -8.65 7.37 0.34
C ILE A 202 -8.30 6.27 1.35
N SER A 203 -7.32 6.53 2.24
CA SER A 203 -6.88 5.53 3.22
C SER A 203 -7.99 5.12 4.17
N LYS A 204 -8.84 6.07 4.59
CA LYS A 204 -10.01 5.79 5.45
C LYS A 204 -11.06 4.98 4.70
N ARG A 205 -11.40 5.36 3.47
CA ARG A 205 -12.44 4.68 2.67
C ARG A 205 -12.08 3.23 2.35
N TYR A 206 -10.83 2.97 1.99
CA TYR A 206 -10.36 1.63 1.63
C TYR A 206 -9.65 0.89 2.77
N MET A 207 -9.61 1.47 3.98
CA MET A 207 -8.92 0.89 5.13
C MET A 207 -7.44 0.57 4.84
N ILE A 208 -6.77 1.44 4.08
CA ILE A 208 -5.36 1.27 3.72
C ILE A 208 -4.49 1.59 4.94
N PRO A 209 -3.70 0.63 5.43
CA PRO A 209 -2.85 0.85 6.60
C PRO A 209 -1.69 1.80 6.27
N PRO A 210 -1.10 2.48 7.27
CA PRO A 210 0.05 3.37 7.08
C PRO A 210 1.22 2.73 6.33
N THR A 211 1.44 1.42 6.53
CA THR A 211 2.51 0.64 5.87
C THR A 211 2.31 0.42 4.37
N ASN A 212 1.17 0.84 3.84
CA ASN A 212 0.82 0.70 2.43
C ASN A 212 0.65 2.06 1.73
N ILE A 213 1.07 3.16 2.38
CA ILE A 213 1.19 4.49 1.78
C ILE A 213 2.67 4.70 1.48
N LEU A 214 3.05 4.65 0.22
CA LEU A 214 4.42 4.41 -0.22
C LEU A 214 4.85 5.39 -1.32
N ALA A 215 6.17 5.59 -1.41
CA ALA A 215 6.81 6.22 -2.54
C ALA A 215 6.90 5.27 -3.74
N HIS A 216 6.97 5.80 -4.96
CA HIS A 216 7.32 4.99 -6.12
C HIS A 216 8.73 4.38 -5.97
N SER A 217 9.66 5.14 -5.38
CA SER A 217 11.00 4.64 -5.05
C SER A 217 10.98 3.47 -4.07
N ASP A 218 10.04 3.40 -3.13
CA ASP A 218 9.94 2.26 -2.21
C ASP A 218 9.60 0.95 -2.94
N ILE A 219 8.69 1.02 -3.91
CA ILE A 219 8.18 -0.15 -4.64
C ILE A 219 8.96 -0.51 -5.90
N ALA A 220 9.86 0.37 -6.34
CA ALA A 220 10.71 0.17 -7.52
C ALA A 220 12.10 0.83 -7.36
N PRO A 221 12.86 0.52 -6.29
CA PRO A 221 14.04 1.27 -5.88
C PRO A 221 15.16 1.29 -6.92
N THR A 222 15.29 0.26 -7.76
CA THR A 222 16.31 0.20 -8.80
C THR A 222 15.99 1.04 -10.04
N ARG A 223 14.77 1.59 -10.11
CA ARG A 223 14.24 2.22 -11.32
C ARG A 223 13.70 3.64 -11.09
N LYS A 224 13.27 3.95 -9.86
CA LYS A 224 12.52 5.17 -9.53
C LYS A 224 13.09 5.91 -8.33
N GLN A 225 12.93 7.24 -8.34
CA GLN A 225 13.36 8.13 -7.25
C GLN A 225 12.21 8.98 -6.69
N ASP A 226 11.08 9.03 -7.41
CA ASP A 226 9.92 9.83 -7.02
C ASP A 226 9.20 9.29 -5.76
N PRO A 227 8.66 10.15 -4.88
CA PRO A 227 8.63 11.61 -4.96
C PRO A 227 9.92 12.31 -4.46
N GLY A 228 10.99 11.57 -4.14
CA GLY A 228 12.30 12.08 -3.78
C GLY A 228 12.45 12.54 -2.31
N PRO A 229 13.68 12.93 -1.90
CA PRO A 229 14.00 13.20 -0.50
C PRO A 229 13.35 14.48 0.06
N LEU A 230 12.93 15.41 -0.80
CA LEU A 230 12.28 16.65 -0.34
C LEU A 230 10.76 16.52 -0.21
N PHE A 231 10.21 15.32 -0.44
CA PHE A 231 8.82 15.04 -0.11
C PHE A 231 8.67 14.90 1.41
N PRO A 232 7.77 15.65 2.06
CA PRO A 232 7.79 15.83 3.52
C PRO A 232 7.08 14.69 4.27
N TRP A 233 7.57 13.47 4.17
CA TRP A 233 7.01 12.27 4.83
C TRP A 233 6.84 12.44 6.33
N LYS A 234 7.85 13.01 7.01
CA LYS A 234 7.79 13.30 8.45
C LYS A 234 6.63 14.21 8.80
N THR A 235 6.43 15.27 8.03
CA THR A 235 5.33 16.23 8.23
C THR A 235 3.97 15.56 8.02
N LEU A 236 3.82 14.73 6.98
CA LEU A 236 2.60 13.97 6.76
C LEU A 236 2.30 13.03 7.93
N TYR A 237 3.32 12.37 8.47
CA TYR A 237 3.15 11.51 9.63
C TYR A 237 2.79 12.30 10.89
N GLU A 238 3.55 13.33 11.26
CA GLU A 238 3.41 14.06 12.53
C GLU A 238 2.15 14.93 12.56
N LYS A 239 1.89 15.71 11.49
CA LYS A 239 0.74 16.63 11.44
C LYS A 239 -0.56 15.95 11.01
N HIS A 240 -0.49 15.01 10.07
CA HIS A 240 -1.68 14.46 9.41
C HIS A 240 -1.94 12.98 9.74
N GLN A 241 -1.02 12.29 10.43
CA GLN A 241 -1.10 10.86 10.76
C GLN A 241 -1.19 9.97 9.50
N ILE A 242 -0.41 10.32 8.47
CA ILE A 242 -0.36 9.64 7.19
C ILE A 242 1.01 8.97 7.01
N GLY A 243 1.01 7.72 6.54
CA GLY A 243 2.22 6.97 6.24
C GLY A 243 2.94 6.45 7.47
N MET A 244 4.22 6.14 7.29
CA MET A 244 5.10 5.58 8.31
C MET A 244 6.14 6.59 8.73
N TRP A 245 6.51 6.56 10.01
CA TRP A 245 7.70 7.21 10.54
C TRP A 245 8.19 6.48 11.77
N TYR A 246 9.49 6.57 12.05
CA TYR A 246 10.10 5.93 13.21
C TYR A 246 9.85 6.73 14.50
N ASP A 247 10.06 6.07 15.63
CA ASP A 247 10.10 6.69 16.94
C ASP A 247 11.55 7.11 17.23
N GLU A 248 11.77 8.39 17.54
CA GLU A 248 13.09 8.96 17.75
C GLU A 248 13.81 8.32 18.95
N ASN A 249 13.09 8.02 20.03
CA ASN A 249 13.67 7.35 21.19
C ASN A 249 14.12 5.93 20.83
N LYS A 250 13.32 5.21 20.02
CA LYS A 250 13.69 3.87 19.54
C LYS A 250 14.89 3.90 18.60
N LYS A 251 14.97 4.88 17.72
CA LYS A 251 16.17 5.10 16.89
C LYS A 251 17.41 5.29 17.78
N GLN A 252 17.32 6.12 18.82
CA GLN A 252 18.44 6.35 19.74
C GLN A 252 18.81 5.10 20.53
N GLU A 253 17.87 4.29 20.97
CA GLU A 253 18.14 2.99 21.63
C GLU A 253 18.98 2.06 20.74
N PHE A 254 18.73 2.05 19.42
CA PHE A 254 19.48 1.23 18.47
C PHE A 254 20.80 1.85 18.01
N TYR A 255 21.01 3.16 18.17
CA TYR A 255 22.13 3.86 17.54
C TYR A 255 23.50 3.36 17.99
N ALA A 256 23.70 3.10 19.28
CA ALA A 256 24.98 2.65 19.81
C ALA A 256 25.38 1.28 19.24
N SER A 257 24.46 0.32 19.21
CA SER A 257 24.71 -0.99 18.61
C SER A 257 24.85 -0.91 17.08
N ALA A 258 24.10 -0.01 16.42
CA ALA A 258 24.25 0.21 15.00
C ALA A 258 25.62 0.79 14.64
N LEU A 259 26.15 1.69 15.45
CA LEU A 259 27.50 2.25 15.26
C LEU A 259 28.57 1.17 15.42
N GLU A 260 28.45 0.29 16.42
CA GLU A 260 29.35 -0.86 16.60
C GLU A 260 29.27 -1.82 15.41
N ASP A 261 28.05 -2.21 14.98
CA ASP A 261 27.80 -3.05 13.80
C ASP A 261 28.50 -2.47 12.56
N ILE A 262 28.29 -1.20 12.27
CA ILE A 262 28.87 -0.52 11.08
C ILE A 262 30.39 -0.45 11.17
N THR A 263 30.93 -0.18 12.35
CA THR A 263 32.39 -0.03 12.54
C THR A 263 33.11 -1.37 12.42
N THR A 264 32.52 -2.46 12.87
CA THR A 264 33.16 -3.76 13.01
C THR A 264 32.79 -4.78 11.94
N LEU A 265 31.58 -4.71 11.40
CA LEU A 265 31.00 -5.76 10.55
C LEU A 265 30.64 -5.30 9.13
N TYR A 266 30.98 -4.07 8.73
CA TYR A 266 30.53 -3.49 7.47
C TYR A 266 30.81 -4.39 6.24
N GLU A 267 31.97 -5.03 6.20
CA GLU A 267 32.36 -5.94 5.10
C GLU A 267 31.98 -7.42 5.36
N ASP A 268 31.38 -7.73 6.51
CA ASP A 268 30.97 -9.10 6.82
C ASP A 268 29.73 -9.51 6.04
N ALA A 269 29.84 -10.61 5.28
CA ALA A 269 28.74 -11.09 4.44
C ALA A 269 27.50 -11.52 5.24
N SER A 270 27.66 -11.94 6.49
CA SER A 270 26.53 -12.32 7.36
C SER A 270 25.80 -11.08 7.85
N PHE A 271 26.53 -10.02 8.15
CA PHE A 271 25.96 -8.72 8.49
C PHE A 271 25.19 -8.13 7.29
N ILE A 272 25.80 -8.14 6.09
CA ILE A 272 25.12 -7.66 4.87
C ILE A 272 23.84 -8.44 4.63
N ARG A 273 23.83 -9.77 4.79
CA ARG A 273 22.61 -10.59 4.69
C ARG A 273 21.57 -10.22 5.75
N LYS A 274 21.99 -9.90 6.98
CA LYS A 274 21.10 -9.41 8.04
C LYS A 274 20.40 -8.11 7.61
N ILE A 275 21.15 -7.17 7.05
CA ILE A 275 20.61 -5.90 6.54
C ILE A 275 19.59 -6.14 5.41
N GLN A 276 19.99 -6.89 4.38
CA GLN A 276 19.13 -7.22 3.25
C GLN A 276 17.85 -7.94 3.68
N SER A 277 17.97 -8.88 4.65
CA SER A 277 16.81 -9.59 5.22
C SER A 277 15.89 -8.65 5.99
N THR A 278 16.43 -7.65 6.68
CA THR A 278 15.65 -6.67 7.42
C THR A 278 14.88 -5.74 6.47
N PHE A 279 15.53 -5.26 5.39
CA PHE A 279 14.84 -4.51 4.33
C PHE A 279 13.73 -5.33 3.68
N LYS A 280 14.00 -6.61 3.39
CA LYS A 280 13.01 -7.52 2.81
C LYS A 280 11.80 -7.74 3.74
N ALA A 281 12.06 -7.98 5.02
CA ALA A 281 11.02 -8.16 6.03
C ALA A 281 10.20 -6.88 6.24
N PHE A 282 10.83 -5.70 6.14
CA PHE A 282 10.14 -4.42 6.20
C PHE A 282 9.21 -4.21 5.01
N GLY A 283 9.62 -4.63 3.80
CA GLY A 283 8.75 -4.58 2.63
C GLY A 283 9.44 -4.49 1.27
N TYR A 284 10.70 -4.10 1.22
CA TYR A 284 11.44 -3.94 -0.04
C TYR A 284 11.67 -5.25 -0.78
N ASP A 285 11.54 -5.21 -2.10
CA ASP A 285 11.95 -6.33 -2.95
C ASP A 285 13.47 -6.30 -3.15
N ILE A 286 14.16 -7.16 -2.41
CA ILE A 286 15.63 -7.26 -2.42
C ILE A 286 16.08 -8.72 -2.37
N GLN A 287 17.13 -9.05 -3.12
CA GLN A 287 17.80 -10.34 -3.04
C GLN A 287 18.83 -10.35 -1.89
N ILE A 288 18.91 -11.47 -1.17
CA ILE A 288 19.81 -11.64 -0.04
C ILE A 288 21.13 -12.22 -0.55
N THR A 289 22.01 -11.36 -1.07
CA THR A 289 23.27 -11.76 -1.71
C THR A 289 24.45 -11.81 -0.75
N GLY A 290 24.42 -11.03 0.35
CA GLY A 290 25.56 -10.83 1.24
C GLY A 290 26.63 -9.91 0.65
N MET A 291 26.26 -9.05 -0.29
CA MET A 291 27.17 -8.09 -0.95
C MET A 291 26.52 -6.71 -1.00
N TRP A 292 27.32 -5.65 -0.93
CA TRP A 292 26.88 -4.26 -1.21
C TRP A 292 26.73 -4.04 -2.72
N ASP A 293 25.83 -4.80 -3.34
CA ASP A 293 25.55 -4.72 -4.76
C ASP A 293 24.69 -3.50 -5.13
N LYS A 294 24.50 -3.28 -6.46
CA LYS A 294 23.72 -2.15 -6.97
C LYS A 294 22.28 -2.15 -6.46
N GLN A 295 21.68 -3.33 -6.30
CA GLN A 295 20.31 -3.43 -5.81
C GLN A 295 20.22 -2.99 -4.36
N THR A 296 21.15 -3.48 -3.52
CA THR A 296 21.24 -3.12 -2.10
C THR A 296 21.40 -1.61 -1.93
N LYS A 297 22.32 -1.01 -2.70
CA LYS A 297 22.53 0.43 -2.71
C LYS A 297 21.27 1.20 -3.10
N SER A 298 20.57 0.76 -4.15
CA SER A 298 19.32 1.41 -4.59
C SER A 298 18.20 1.31 -3.53
N VAL A 299 18.11 0.19 -2.82
CA VAL A 299 17.13 0.02 -1.73
C VAL A 299 17.45 0.95 -0.57
N ILE A 300 18.73 1.07 -0.19
CA ILE A 300 19.16 2.00 0.86
C ILE A 300 18.87 3.44 0.45
N GLU A 301 19.18 3.84 -0.78
CA GLU A 301 18.91 5.18 -1.30
C GLU A 301 17.40 5.50 -1.27
N ALA A 302 16.55 4.57 -1.72
CA ALA A 302 15.09 4.73 -1.67
C ALA A 302 14.55 4.84 -0.23
N PHE A 303 15.07 4.03 0.68
CA PHE A 303 14.75 4.11 2.11
C PHE A 303 15.18 5.45 2.71
N GLN A 304 16.36 5.94 2.35
CA GLN A 304 16.85 7.25 2.80
C GLN A 304 15.99 8.39 2.25
N TYR A 305 15.54 8.34 1.00
CA TYR A 305 14.58 9.33 0.46
C TYR A 305 13.32 9.43 1.32
N HIS A 306 12.82 8.32 1.84
CA HIS A 306 11.60 8.30 2.64
C HIS A 306 11.85 8.67 4.10
N PHE A 307 12.87 8.09 4.74
CA PHE A 307 13.02 8.10 6.20
C PHE A 307 14.24 8.89 6.71
N ARG A 308 15.15 9.29 5.80
CA ARG A 308 16.37 10.04 6.14
C ARG A 308 16.78 11.00 5.02
N PRO A 309 15.96 12.02 4.75
CA PRO A 309 16.18 12.94 3.62
C PRO A 309 17.44 13.81 3.74
N GLU A 310 18.07 13.87 4.90
CA GLU A 310 19.30 14.61 5.14
C GLU A 310 20.54 13.96 4.49
N ASN A 311 20.52 12.62 4.34
CA ASN A 311 21.57 11.86 3.67
C ASN A 311 20.99 10.67 2.90
N TYR A 312 21.03 10.76 1.58
CA TYR A 312 20.50 9.76 0.65
C TYR A 312 21.55 9.28 -0.36
N ASP A 313 22.74 8.98 0.11
CA ASP A 313 23.88 8.54 -0.70
C ASP A 313 23.82 7.06 -1.11
N GLY A 314 22.86 6.31 -0.56
CA GLY A 314 22.69 4.87 -0.79
C GLY A 314 23.73 4.00 -0.06
N PHE A 315 24.48 4.57 0.89
CA PHE A 315 25.34 3.80 1.79
C PHE A 315 24.70 3.61 3.15
N LEU A 316 24.90 2.44 3.73
CA LEU A 316 24.42 2.16 5.06
C LEU A 316 25.38 2.78 6.08
N ASP A 317 24.86 3.64 6.95
CA ASP A 317 25.55 4.13 8.12
C ASP A 317 24.76 3.81 9.40
N ALA A 318 25.33 4.14 10.56
CA ALA A 318 24.72 3.84 11.86
C ALA A 318 23.32 4.43 12.00
N GLU A 319 23.10 5.63 11.47
CA GLU A 319 21.80 6.28 11.56
C GLU A 319 20.77 5.59 10.68
N THR A 320 21.09 5.31 9.41
CA THR A 320 20.20 4.56 8.51
C THR A 320 19.86 3.17 9.10
N TRP A 321 20.86 2.48 9.68
CA TRP A 321 20.65 1.18 10.31
C TRP A 321 19.75 1.27 11.54
N SER A 322 19.96 2.24 12.41
CA SER A 322 19.13 2.44 13.60
C SER A 322 17.68 2.81 13.25
N ILE A 323 17.47 3.65 12.22
CA ILE A 323 16.16 4.00 11.70
C ILE A 323 15.43 2.74 11.17
N LEU A 324 16.10 1.91 10.37
CA LEU A 324 15.51 0.68 9.84
C LEU A 324 15.13 -0.29 10.96
N GLN A 325 15.96 -0.44 12.00
CA GLN A 325 15.63 -1.28 13.17
C GLN A 325 14.41 -0.75 13.93
N ALA A 326 14.34 0.56 14.16
CA ALA A 326 13.19 1.19 14.83
C ALA A 326 11.89 1.02 14.04
N LEU A 327 11.92 1.21 12.71
CA LEU A 327 10.77 0.99 11.83
C LEU A 327 10.37 -0.49 11.78
N ALA A 328 11.34 -1.41 11.63
CA ALA A 328 11.06 -2.84 11.61
C ALA A 328 10.46 -3.33 12.93
N GLN A 329 10.83 -2.75 14.07
CA GLN A 329 10.22 -3.05 15.37
C GLN A 329 8.78 -2.53 15.43
N LYS A 330 8.54 -1.31 14.95
CA LYS A 330 7.24 -0.62 15.03
C LYS A 330 6.17 -1.21 14.13
N TYR A 331 6.56 -1.66 12.93
CA TYR A 331 5.63 -2.08 11.86
C TYR A 331 5.74 -3.57 11.52
N LYS A 332 6.05 -4.39 12.52
CA LYS A 332 6.07 -5.86 12.40
C LYS A 332 4.72 -6.45 12.00
#